data_4c02d101b84e747f6032fd6b3700a627
#
_entry.id   4c02d101b84e747f6032fd6b3700a627
#
_cell.length_a   1.000
_cell.length_b   1.000
_cell.length_c   1.000
_cell.angle_alpha   90.00
_cell.angle_beta   90.00
_cell.angle_gamma   90.00
#
_symmetry.space_group_name_H-M   'P 1'
#
loop_
_entity.id
_entity.type
_entity.pdbx_description
1 polymer ?
#
loop_
_entity_poly.entity_id
_entity_poly.type
_entity_poly.pdbx_seq_one_letter_code
_entity_poly.pdbx_strand_id
1 'polypeptide(L)'
;TITEEGVREAFDYFCKGSDSLPEAVVCYNDKMALLFTVIAIRKGYRIPEDIALVGCDALPEGQNMTVPLTTVSFPTYQLGAESVKQLFKLMHNTPIPECTNVFAEPVLGGSCGCRTTSHSNYILYGHQLLNRIQNLEGSIYTSMRMSAALSHVTDIDEGMDLLSEYVKLIPGCTQFYLCLYSDWDSLSGHILELTDAEDEDAGDKNTILLKLAIRDGKRLPECSFPKRTLLPEFINKDSSAAYIVSPLFFENREFGYIAMAYEHNQISYHFQLVHWIMNVTQLLQNLCEIKVSRLMQTKLEFIYMRDSLTGLY
;
A
#
# COMPACT_ATOMS: atom_id res chain seq x y z
N THR A 1 1.74 12.86 -20.16
CA THR A 1 1.25 11.90 -19.14
C THR A 1 2.10 10.63 -19.21
N ILE A 2 2.35 9.98 -18.06
CA ILE A 2 3.14 8.73 -17.96
C ILE A 2 2.25 7.52 -18.39
N THR A 3 1.56 7.66 -19.50
CA THR A 3 0.70 6.62 -20.09
C THR A 3 1.23 6.22 -21.45
N GLU A 4 0.89 5.02 -21.93
CA GLU A 4 1.27 4.57 -23.28
C GLU A 4 0.78 5.56 -24.35
N GLU A 5 -0.41 6.12 -24.18
CA GLU A 5 -0.98 7.11 -25.09
C GLU A 5 -0.15 8.41 -25.13
N GLY A 6 0.22 8.96 -23.95
CA GLY A 6 1.06 10.15 -23.87
C GLY A 6 2.46 9.97 -24.47
N VAL A 7 3.05 8.77 -24.31
CA VAL A 7 4.33 8.44 -24.96
C VAL A 7 4.17 8.29 -26.46
N ARG A 8 3.05 7.75 -26.93
CA ARG A 8 2.73 7.63 -28.36
C ARG A 8 2.54 8.99 -29.02
N GLU A 9 1.81 9.90 -28.37
CA GLU A 9 1.66 11.28 -28.82
C GLU A 9 3.00 12.00 -28.92
N ALA A 10 3.85 11.86 -27.87
CA ALA A 10 5.19 12.42 -27.87
C ALA A 10 6.06 11.84 -28.99
N PHE A 11 6.00 10.52 -29.21
CA PHE A 11 6.71 9.87 -30.32
C PHE A 11 6.24 10.42 -31.67
N ASP A 12 4.94 10.53 -31.88
CA ASP A 12 4.38 11.05 -33.14
C ASP A 12 4.73 12.53 -33.35
N TYR A 13 4.79 13.32 -32.26
CA TYR A 13 5.21 14.72 -32.35
C TYR A 13 6.68 14.85 -32.77
N PHE A 14 7.60 14.10 -32.10
CA PHE A 14 9.04 14.21 -32.36
C PHE A 14 9.49 13.46 -33.62
N CYS A 15 8.84 12.37 -33.99
CA CYS A 15 9.29 11.50 -35.06
C CYS A 15 8.50 11.66 -36.38
N LYS A 16 7.30 12.27 -36.35
CA LYS A 16 6.50 12.55 -37.58
C LYS A 16 6.44 14.03 -37.96
N GLY A 17 6.69 14.93 -37.02
CA GLY A 17 6.53 16.38 -37.19
C GLY A 17 7.76 17.10 -37.74
N SER A 18 8.92 16.44 -37.84
CA SER A 18 10.16 17.04 -38.38
C SER A 18 10.67 16.25 -39.57
N ASP A 19 11.33 16.95 -40.50
CA ASP A 19 11.95 16.35 -41.69
C ASP A 19 13.13 15.40 -41.34
N SER A 20 13.49 15.29 -40.06
CA SER A 20 14.54 14.40 -39.53
C SER A 20 14.13 13.81 -38.21
N LEU A 21 14.46 12.53 -38.01
CA LEU A 21 14.38 11.86 -36.68
C LEU A 21 15.28 12.56 -35.66
N PRO A 22 14.90 12.59 -34.37
CA PRO A 22 15.80 13.02 -33.33
C PRO A 22 16.96 12.00 -33.24
N GLU A 23 18.19 12.48 -33.14
CA GLU A 23 19.37 11.61 -32.97
C GLU A 23 19.34 10.90 -31.60
N ALA A 24 18.81 11.56 -30.59
CA ALA A 24 18.69 11.03 -29.23
C ALA A 24 17.42 11.53 -28.52
N VAL A 25 16.89 10.70 -27.64
CA VAL A 25 15.77 11.02 -26.77
C VAL A 25 16.12 10.72 -25.32
N VAL A 26 15.91 11.71 -24.44
CA VAL A 26 16.03 11.55 -23.00
C VAL A 26 14.64 11.51 -22.41
N CYS A 27 14.29 10.39 -21.80
CA CYS A 27 13.00 10.19 -21.13
C CYS A 27 13.07 10.60 -19.67
N TYR A 28 11.96 11.12 -19.14
CA TYR A 28 11.85 11.51 -17.74
C TYR A 28 12.15 10.35 -16.78
N ASN A 29 11.75 9.12 -17.13
CA ASN A 29 12.05 7.91 -16.38
C ASN A 29 12.16 6.68 -17.29
N ASP A 30 12.64 5.58 -16.73
CA ASP A 30 12.82 4.31 -17.45
C ASP A 30 11.50 3.74 -17.98
N LYS A 31 10.39 3.92 -17.26
CA LYS A 31 9.08 3.44 -17.70
C LYS A 31 8.64 4.08 -19.00
N MET A 32 8.87 5.39 -19.14
CA MET A 32 8.62 6.11 -20.42
C MET A 32 9.58 5.66 -21.51
N ALA A 33 10.87 5.43 -21.16
CA ALA A 33 11.87 4.94 -22.11
C ALA A 33 11.50 3.54 -22.64
N LEU A 34 11.03 2.65 -21.77
CA LEU A 34 10.54 1.31 -22.14
C LEU A 34 9.36 1.40 -23.12
N LEU A 35 8.35 2.22 -22.81
CA LEU A 35 7.20 2.44 -23.68
C LEU A 35 7.63 3.05 -25.02
N PHE A 36 8.53 4.03 -25.00
CA PHE A 36 9.09 4.62 -26.21
C PHE A 36 9.79 3.58 -27.08
N THR A 37 10.61 2.72 -26.47
CA THR A 37 11.28 1.61 -27.17
C THR A 37 10.29 0.69 -27.87
N VAL A 38 9.23 0.26 -27.17
CA VAL A 38 8.19 -0.62 -27.77
C VAL A 38 7.51 0.06 -28.95
N ILE A 39 7.20 1.34 -28.84
CA ILE A 39 6.57 2.11 -29.93
C ILE A 39 7.54 2.27 -31.12
N ALA A 40 8.81 2.62 -30.85
CA ALA A 40 9.85 2.76 -31.87
C ALA A 40 10.02 1.46 -32.67
N ILE A 41 10.19 0.33 -31.99
CA ILE A 41 10.34 -0.99 -32.61
C ILE A 41 9.10 -1.35 -33.45
N ARG A 42 7.89 -1.14 -32.93
CA ARG A 42 6.65 -1.39 -33.68
C ARG A 42 6.52 -0.55 -34.95
N LYS A 43 7.17 0.62 -34.97
CA LYS A 43 7.20 1.52 -36.14
C LYS A 43 8.41 1.27 -37.04
N GLY A 44 9.26 0.29 -36.74
CA GLY A 44 10.39 -0.12 -37.56
C GLY A 44 11.69 0.62 -37.28
N TYR A 45 11.76 1.43 -36.22
CA TYR A 45 12.98 2.11 -35.82
C TYR A 45 13.83 1.22 -34.90
N ARG A 46 15.16 1.36 -34.99
CA ARG A 46 16.14 0.63 -34.20
C ARG A 46 16.72 1.54 -33.12
N ILE A 47 16.95 0.97 -31.96
CA ILE A 47 17.61 1.61 -30.84
C ILE A 47 18.91 0.81 -30.57
N PRO A 48 20.09 1.42 -30.59
CA PRO A 48 20.37 2.86 -30.70
C PRO A 48 20.60 3.39 -32.14
N GLU A 49 20.56 2.54 -33.17
CA GLU A 49 21.08 2.87 -34.50
C GLU A 49 20.35 4.04 -35.16
N ASP A 50 19.02 4.13 -35.01
CA ASP A 50 18.20 5.18 -35.60
C ASP A 50 17.90 6.28 -34.57
N ILE A 51 17.77 5.91 -33.28
CA ILE A 51 17.48 6.84 -32.18
C ILE A 51 18.22 6.34 -30.91
N ALA A 52 19.13 7.12 -30.39
CA ALA A 52 19.73 6.86 -29.08
C ALA A 52 18.73 7.17 -27.95
N LEU A 53 18.68 6.35 -26.90
CA LEU A 53 17.69 6.49 -25.84
C LEU A 53 18.34 6.45 -24.44
N VAL A 54 17.90 7.34 -23.58
CA VAL A 54 18.33 7.41 -22.16
C VAL A 54 17.10 7.54 -21.28
N GLY A 55 17.10 6.78 -20.17
CA GLY A 55 16.06 6.83 -19.12
C GLY A 55 16.56 7.41 -17.80
N CYS A 56 15.77 7.22 -16.75
CA CYS A 56 16.09 7.60 -15.37
C CYS A 56 15.34 6.64 -14.43
N ASP A 57 15.97 6.20 -13.33
CA ASP A 57 15.52 5.32 -12.24
C ASP A 57 16.26 3.98 -12.15
N ALA A 58 16.96 3.55 -13.19
CA ALA A 58 17.70 2.28 -13.27
C ALA A 58 16.80 1.05 -12.95
N LEU A 59 15.62 1.01 -13.55
CA LEU A 59 14.68 -0.10 -13.35
C LEU A 59 15.25 -1.42 -13.90
N PRO A 60 15.04 -2.55 -13.18
CA PRO A 60 15.48 -3.87 -13.64
C PRO A 60 14.94 -4.23 -15.04
N GLU A 61 13.73 -3.80 -15.37
CA GLU A 61 13.10 -3.99 -16.67
C GLU A 61 13.95 -3.40 -17.81
N GLY A 62 14.43 -2.17 -17.61
CA GLY A 62 15.30 -1.48 -18.59
C GLY A 62 16.65 -2.15 -18.77
N GLN A 63 17.23 -2.67 -17.68
CA GLN A 63 18.54 -3.35 -17.71
C GLN A 63 18.49 -4.73 -18.37
N ASN A 64 17.31 -5.34 -18.44
CA ASN A 64 17.08 -6.68 -19.00
C ASN A 64 16.41 -6.66 -20.38
N MET A 65 16.43 -5.54 -21.07
CA MET A 65 15.99 -5.46 -22.47
C MET A 65 17.03 -6.08 -23.43
N THR A 66 16.59 -6.37 -24.66
CA THR A 66 17.50 -6.83 -25.76
C THR A 66 18.66 -5.86 -25.95
N VAL A 67 18.40 -4.58 -25.89
CA VAL A 67 19.40 -3.52 -25.81
C VAL A 67 19.22 -2.87 -24.42
N PRO A 68 20.09 -3.16 -23.43
CA PRO A 68 19.95 -2.59 -22.10
C PRO A 68 19.87 -1.06 -22.12
N LEU A 69 18.95 -0.52 -21.32
CA LEU A 69 18.71 0.92 -21.26
C LEU A 69 19.86 1.63 -20.53
N THR A 70 20.41 2.66 -21.17
CA THR A 70 21.23 3.63 -20.46
C THR A 70 20.34 4.51 -19.60
N THR A 71 20.67 4.65 -18.33
CA THR A 71 19.83 5.32 -17.34
C THR A 71 20.65 5.96 -16.24
N VAL A 72 20.00 6.63 -15.32
CA VAL A 72 20.62 7.20 -14.12
C VAL A 72 20.00 6.54 -12.90
N SER A 73 20.85 6.00 -12.01
CA SER A 73 20.41 5.40 -10.74
C SER A 73 20.40 6.45 -9.64
N PHE A 74 19.25 6.63 -9.00
CA PHE A 74 19.16 7.44 -7.79
C PHE A 74 19.59 6.61 -6.58
N PRO A 75 20.58 7.08 -5.78
CA PRO A 75 21.08 6.36 -4.62
C PRO A 75 20.11 6.51 -3.43
N THR A 76 18.91 5.96 -3.54
CA THR A 76 17.82 6.10 -2.55
C THR A 76 18.23 5.59 -1.17
N TYR A 77 19.00 4.49 -1.11
CA TYR A 77 19.53 3.97 0.16
C TYR A 77 20.50 4.96 0.83
N GLN A 78 21.43 5.51 0.07
CA GLN A 78 22.42 6.47 0.58
C GLN A 78 21.73 7.77 1.00
N LEU A 79 20.73 8.23 0.23
CA LEU A 79 19.91 9.38 0.56
C LEU A 79 19.16 9.18 1.88
N GLY A 80 18.52 8.02 2.07
CA GLY A 80 17.85 7.65 3.31
C GLY A 80 18.83 7.56 4.49
N ALA A 81 19.96 6.88 4.33
CA ALA A 81 20.98 6.75 5.36
C ALA A 81 21.57 8.10 5.78
N GLU A 82 21.82 8.98 4.82
CA GLU A 82 22.35 10.32 5.11
C GLU A 82 21.29 11.19 5.81
N SER A 83 20.03 11.11 5.37
CA SER A 83 18.92 11.81 6.05
C SER A 83 18.79 11.41 7.52
N VAL A 84 18.88 10.12 7.83
CA VAL A 84 18.85 9.63 9.22
C VAL A 84 20.07 10.13 10.01
N LYS A 85 21.26 10.10 9.41
CA LYS A 85 22.47 10.65 10.07
C LYS A 85 22.35 12.13 10.40
N GLN A 86 21.81 12.93 9.47
CA GLN A 86 21.61 14.36 9.70
C GLN A 86 20.54 14.59 10.77
N LEU A 87 19.44 13.87 10.76
CA LEU A 87 18.41 13.92 11.79
C LEU A 87 18.99 13.57 13.18
N PHE A 88 19.80 12.52 13.27
CA PHE A 88 20.44 12.12 14.51
C PHE A 88 21.37 13.20 15.07
N LYS A 89 22.16 13.85 14.20
CA LYS A 89 22.99 15.01 14.59
C LYS A 89 22.14 16.16 15.14
N LEU A 90 21.02 16.49 14.47
CA LEU A 90 20.09 17.52 14.94
C LEU A 90 19.54 17.21 16.33
N MET A 91 19.11 15.97 16.57
CA MET A 91 18.60 15.54 17.87
C MET A 91 19.62 15.68 18.99
N HIS A 92 20.92 15.64 18.67
CA HIS A 92 22.04 15.82 19.62
C HIS A 92 22.63 17.22 19.59
N ASN A 93 21.91 18.21 19.03
CA ASN A 93 22.36 19.59 18.88
C ASN A 93 23.75 19.73 18.19
N THR A 94 24.08 18.81 17.31
CA THR A 94 25.31 18.85 16.50
C THR A 94 25.01 19.65 15.22
N PRO A 95 25.86 20.63 14.85
CA PRO A 95 25.67 21.40 13.63
C PRO A 95 25.63 20.49 12.39
N ILE A 96 24.69 20.77 11.50
CA ILE A 96 24.57 20.10 10.21
C ILE A 96 24.79 21.11 9.08
N PRO A 97 25.28 20.69 7.91
CA PRO A 97 25.34 21.54 6.74
C PRO A 97 23.92 21.90 6.27
N GLU A 98 23.75 23.09 5.70
CA GLU A 98 22.49 23.57 5.16
C GLU A 98 21.97 22.69 4.00
N CYS A 99 22.90 22.10 3.23
CA CYS A 99 22.63 21.19 2.13
C CYS A 99 23.66 20.04 2.10
N THR A 100 23.17 18.82 1.91
CA THR A 100 24.01 17.63 1.72
C THR A 100 23.67 17.00 0.36
N ASN A 101 24.66 16.94 -0.53
CA ASN A 101 24.47 16.37 -1.86
C ASN A 101 24.75 14.86 -1.85
N VAL A 102 23.83 14.10 -2.40
CA VAL A 102 24.00 12.68 -2.73
C VAL A 102 23.90 12.56 -4.25
N PHE A 103 24.97 12.11 -4.90
CA PHE A 103 25.03 12.11 -6.36
C PHE A 103 24.41 10.85 -6.95
N ALA A 104 23.64 11.06 -8.02
CA ALA A 104 23.13 9.97 -8.84
C ALA A 104 24.26 9.38 -9.71
N GLU A 105 24.17 8.09 -10.05
CA GLU A 105 25.18 7.37 -10.81
C GLU A 105 24.64 6.98 -12.19
N PRO A 106 25.41 7.22 -13.28
CA PRO A 106 25.03 6.76 -14.60
C PRO A 106 25.21 5.24 -14.71
N VAL A 107 24.18 4.56 -15.25
CA VAL A 107 24.22 3.14 -15.57
C VAL A 107 24.23 3.01 -17.09
N LEU A 108 25.39 2.71 -17.63
CA LEU A 108 25.57 2.64 -19.09
C LEU A 108 25.00 1.32 -19.63
N GLY A 109 23.97 1.45 -20.49
CA GLY A 109 23.40 0.39 -21.31
C GLY A 109 23.79 0.55 -22.78
N GLY A 110 23.21 -0.28 -23.65
CA GLY A 110 23.45 -0.21 -25.10
C GLY A 110 22.58 0.84 -25.81
N SER A 111 21.52 1.31 -25.18
CA SER A 111 20.50 2.16 -25.85
C SER A 111 20.98 3.56 -26.24
N CYS A 112 22.08 4.02 -25.68
CA CYS A 112 22.75 5.29 -26.08
C CYS A 112 23.80 5.11 -27.17
N GLY A 113 24.03 3.88 -27.66
CA GLY A 113 25.10 3.55 -28.59
C GLY A 113 26.46 3.25 -27.91
N CYS A 114 26.56 3.30 -26.58
CA CYS A 114 27.76 2.93 -25.85
C CYS A 114 27.95 1.42 -25.88
N ARG A 115 29.23 0.97 -25.91
CA ARG A 115 29.53 -0.44 -25.74
C ARG A 115 29.31 -0.83 -24.27
N THR A 116 28.45 -1.82 -24.03
CA THR A 116 28.23 -2.35 -22.68
C THR A 116 29.04 -3.63 -22.45
N THR A 117 29.47 -3.81 -21.23
CA THR A 117 30.04 -5.07 -20.75
C THR A 117 29.02 -5.95 -20.04
N SER A 118 27.78 -5.44 -19.87
CA SER A 118 26.75 -6.19 -19.17
C SER A 118 26.06 -7.19 -20.11
N HIS A 119 26.16 -8.47 -19.80
CA HIS A 119 25.35 -9.50 -20.40
C HIS A 119 24.01 -9.57 -19.65
N SER A 120 22.94 -9.18 -20.30
CA SER A 120 21.60 -9.37 -19.74
C SER A 120 21.31 -10.86 -19.59
N ASN A 121 20.95 -11.28 -18.39
CA ASN A 121 20.55 -12.67 -18.14
C ASN A 121 19.03 -12.83 -18.33
N TYR A 122 18.60 -12.86 -19.59
CA TYR A 122 17.16 -12.98 -19.95
C TYR A 122 16.48 -14.16 -19.30
N ILE A 123 17.18 -15.29 -19.12
CA ILE A 123 16.59 -16.50 -18.54
C ILE A 123 16.27 -16.25 -17.07
N LEU A 124 17.24 -15.70 -16.32
CA LEU A 124 17.06 -15.39 -14.90
C LEU A 124 15.98 -14.33 -14.71
N TYR A 125 15.98 -13.30 -15.54
CA TYR A 125 14.95 -12.26 -15.49
C TYR A 125 13.56 -12.78 -15.86
N GLY A 126 13.47 -13.66 -16.87
CA GLY A 126 12.22 -14.34 -17.22
C GLY A 126 11.66 -15.16 -16.05
N HIS A 127 12.52 -15.91 -15.35
CA HIS A 127 12.13 -16.61 -14.13
C HIS A 127 11.65 -15.67 -13.01
N GLN A 128 12.34 -14.56 -12.80
CA GLN A 128 11.93 -13.55 -11.81
C GLN A 128 10.55 -12.94 -12.15
N LEU A 129 10.30 -12.64 -13.43
CA LEU A 129 9.00 -12.16 -13.88
C LEU A 129 7.88 -13.19 -13.69
N LEU A 130 8.12 -14.46 -14.05
CA LEU A 130 7.16 -15.53 -13.83
C LEU A 130 6.83 -15.70 -12.36
N ASN A 131 7.84 -15.72 -11.48
CA ASN A 131 7.64 -15.77 -10.04
C ASN A 131 6.83 -14.57 -9.52
N ARG A 132 7.10 -13.37 -10.05
CA ARG A 132 6.35 -12.16 -9.70
C ARG A 132 4.89 -12.24 -10.11
N ILE A 133 4.61 -12.75 -11.32
CA ILE A 133 3.24 -12.98 -11.81
C ILE A 133 2.52 -13.99 -10.92
N GLN A 134 3.12 -15.15 -10.64
CA GLN A 134 2.54 -16.17 -9.77
C GLN A 134 2.25 -15.64 -8.35
N ASN A 135 3.15 -14.83 -7.80
CA ASN A 135 2.93 -14.20 -6.49
C ASN A 135 1.77 -13.21 -6.53
N LEU A 136 1.62 -12.42 -7.61
CA LEU A 136 0.50 -11.49 -7.78
C LEU A 136 -0.83 -12.25 -7.92
N GLU A 137 -0.87 -13.30 -8.74
CA GLU A 137 -2.05 -14.16 -8.89
C GLU A 137 -2.46 -14.81 -7.57
N GLY A 138 -1.48 -15.35 -6.82
CA GLY A 138 -1.70 -15.90 -5.49
C GLY A 138 -2.25 -14.86 -4.49
N SER A 139 -1.75 -13.63 -4.56
CA SER A 139 -2.22 -12.51 -3.74
C SER A 139 -3.66 -12.11 -4.05
N ILE A 140 -4.01 -12.04 -5.34
CA ILE A 140 -5.37 -11.74 -5.79
C ILE A 140 -6.33 -12.84 -5.30
N TYR A 141 -5.97 -14.10 -5.52
CA TYR A 141 -6.78 -15.24 -5.09
C TYR A 141 -7.01 -15.25 -3.58
N THR A 142 -5.96 -15.00 -2.79
CA THR A 142 -6.05 -14.89 -1.32
C THR A 142 -6.96 -13.74 -0.90
N SER A 143 -6.85 -12.58 -1.55
CA SER A 143 -7.71 -11.42 -1.28
C SER A 143 -9.18 -11.69 -1.58
N MET A 144 -9.47 -12.36 -2.70
CA MET A 144 -10.85 -12.75 -3.07
C MET A 144 -11.45 -13.74 -2.06
N ARG A 145 -10.67 -14.75 -1.63
CA ARG A 145 -11.11 -15.70 -0.60
C ARG A 145 -11.37 -15.02 0.74
N MET A 146 -10.49 -14.10 1.14
CA MET A 146 -10.65 -13.30 2.34
C MET A 146 -11.94 -12.46 2.27
N SER A 147 -12.16 -11.74 1.16
CA SER A 147 -13.38 -10.96 0.94
C SER A 147 -14.63 -11.81 1.06
N ALA A 148 -14.66 -12.99 0.40
CA ALA A 148 -15.79 -13.90 0.47
C ALA A 148 -16.02 -14.43 1.90
N ALA A 149 -14.97 -14.79 2.64
CA ALA A 149 -15.09 -15.25 4.02
C ALA A 149 -15.61 -14.16 4.96
N LEU A 150 -15.09 -12.93 4.83
CA LEU A 150 -15.47 -11.80 5.67
C LEU A 150 -16.87 -11.25 5.36
N SER A 151 -17.44 -11.50 4.18
CA SER A 151 -18.76 -11.01 3.80
C SER A 151 -19.92 -11.61 4.62
N HIS A 152 -19.70 -12.76 5.24
CA HIS A 152 -20.70 -13.45 6.07
C HIS A 152 -20.56 -13.19 7.57
N VAL A 153 -19.52 -12.48 7.96
CA VAL A 153 -19.23 -12.18 9.37
C VAL A 153 -20.26 -11.16 9.89
N THR A 154 -20.85 -11.46 11.05
CA THR A 154 -21.83 -10.61 11.71
C THR A 154 -21.43 -10.16 13.11
N ASP A 155 -20.23 -10.58 13.54
CA ASP A 155 -19.64 -10.28 14.84
C ASP A 155 -18.16 -9.96 14.72
N ILE A 156 -17.68 -9.02 15.53
CA ILE A 156 -16.30 -8.54 15.45
C ILE A 156 -15.28 -9.63 15.84
N ASP A 157 -15.59 -10.43 16.84
CA ASP A 157 -14.65 -11.44 17.36
C ASP A 157 -14.50 -12.59 16.35
N GLU A 158 -15.60 -13.01 15.69
CA GLU A 158 -15.54 -13.93 14.55
C GLU A 158 -14.67 -13.35 13.42
N GLY A 159 -14.84 -12.05 13.13
CA GLY A 159 -14.01 -11.34 12.14
C GLY A 159 -12.53 -11.37 12.51
N MET A 160 -12.17 -11.13 13.76
CA MET A 160 -10.79 -11.17 14.24
C MET A 160 -10.19 -12.58 14.17
N ASP A 161 -10.97 -13.61 14.44
CA ASP A 161 -10.52 -15.00 14.32
C ASP A 161 -10.19 -15.36 12.88
N LEU A 162 -11.06 -15.03 11.95
CA LEU A 162 -10.81 -15.21 10.51
C LEU A 162 -9.59 -14.41 10.04
N LEU A 163 -9.49 -13.14 10.42
CA LEU A 163 -8.36 -12.28 10.07
C LEU A 163 -7.04 -12.84 10.58
N SER A 164 -7.02 -13.47 11.76
CA SER A 164 -5.81 -14.07 12.33
C SER A 164 -5.20 -15.14 11.42
N GLU A 165 -6.03 -15.90 10.70
CA GLU A 165 -5.55 -16.90 9.73
C GLU A 165 -4.99 -16.25 8.46
N TYR A 166 -5.60 -15.16 7.99
CA TYR A 166 -5.11 -14.45 6.81
C TYR A 166 -3.82 -13.65 7.07
N VAL A 167 -3.59 -13.17 8.29
CA VAL A 167 -2.32 -12.51 8.66
C VAL A 167 -1.14 -13.45 8.46
N LYS A 168 -1.27 -14.75 8.74
CA LYS A 168 -0.23 -15.76 8.53
C LYS A 168 0.20 -15.91 7.07
N LEU A 169 -0.65 -15.46 6.14
CA LEU A 169 -0.39 -15.51 4.70
C LEU A 169 0.31 -14.24 4.18
N ILE A 170 0.55 -13.25 5.03
CA ILE A 170 1.30 -12.04 4.66
C ILE A 170 2.80 -12.37 4.67
N PRO A 171 3.48 -12.39 3.51
CA PRO A 171 4.88 -12.80 3.46
C PRO A 171 5.80 -11.89 4.29
N GLY A 172 6.64 -12.50 5.12
CA GLY A 172 7.63 -11.79 5.94
C GLY A 172 7.07 -10.95 7.08
N CYS A 173 5.75 -10.96 7.32
CA CYS A 173 5.14 -10.27 8.45
C CYS A 173 5.43 -11.04 9.75
N THR A 174 6.18 -10.43 10.65
CA THR A 174 6.52 -11.01 11.97
C THR A 174 5.61 -10.49 13.07
N GLN A 175 5.11 -9.27 12.92
CA GLN A 175 4.23 -8.65 13.91
C GLN A 175 3.08 -7.93 13.18
N PHE A 176 1.87 -8.13 13.69
CA PHE A 176 0.65 -7.53 13.15
C PHE A 176 -0.25 -7.06 14.28
N TYR A 177 -0.70 -5.82 14.23
CA TYR A 177 -1.55 -5.19 15.24
C TYR A 177 -2.68 -4.46 14.55
N LEU A 178 -3.93 -4.79 14.89
CA LEU A 178 -5.13 -4.08 14.46
C LEU A 178 -5.68 -3.32 15.65
N CYS A 179 -5.65 -2.00 15.53
CA CYS A 179 -6.02 -1.05 16.55
C CYS A 179 -7.27 -0.28 16.09
N LEU A 180 -8.35 -0.37 16.83
CA LEU A 180 -9.58 0.35 16.55
C LEU A 180 -9.78 1.50 17.55
N TYR A 181 -10.32 2.62 17.12
CA TYR A 181 -10.80 3.64 18.02
C TYR A 181 -11.94 3.08 18.87
N SER A 182 -12.08 3.50 20.12
CA SER A 182 -13.14 3.01 21.00
C SER A 182 -14.54 3.31 20.51
N ASP A 183 -14.68 4.35 19.66
CA ASP A 183 -15.92 4.78 19.02
C ASP A 183 -16.03 4.34 17.54
N TRP A 184 -15.27 3.31 17.11
CA TRP A 184 -15.20 2.86 15.72
C TRP A 184 -16.56 2.45 15.13
N ASP A 185 -17.48 1.93 15.95
CA ASP A 185 -18.83 1.49 15.58
C ASP A 185 -19.94 2.44 16.08
N SER A 186 -19.56 3.67 16.51
CA SER A 186 -20.52 4.68 16.97
C SER A 186 -21.53 5.03 15.87
N LEU A 187 -22.77 5.34 16.29
CA LEU A 187 -23.83 5.73 15.38
C LEU A 187 -23.70 7.20 15.01
N SER A 188 -24.06 7.56 13.78
CA SER A 188 -24.19 8.97 13.41
C SER A 188 -25.37 9.61 14.15
N GLY A 189 -25.28 10.93 14.47
CA GLY A 189 -26.37 11.64 15.16
C GLY A 189 -27.73 11.49 14.48
N HIS A 190 -27.77 11.45 13.15
CA HIS A 190 -29.02 11.23 12.40
C HIS A 190 -29.64 9.83 12.64
N ILE A 191 -28.81 8.79 12.79
CA ILE A 191 -29.30 7.44 13.12
C ILE A 191 -29.79 7.38 14.56
N LEU A 192 -29.10 8.06 15.49
CA LEU A 192 -29.52 8.17 16.89
C LEU A 192 -30.91 8.84 17.01
N GLU A 193 -31.13 9.96 16.29
CA GLU A 193 -32.41 10.61 16.21
C GLU A 193 -33.55 9.71 15.66
N LEU A 194 -33.22 8.94 14.61
CA LEU A 194 -34.19 8.03 13.98
C LEU A 194 -34.53 6.81 14.85
N THR A 195 -33.58 6.36 15.68
CA THR A 195 -33.73 5.12 16.46
C THR A 195 -34.13 5.36 17.91
N ASP A 196 -34.13 6.61 18.40
CA ASP A 196 -34.23 6.98 19.82
C ASP A 196 -33.19 6.19 20.68
N ALA A 197 -32.12 5.72 20.06
CA ALA A 197 -31.08 5.00 20.74
C ALA A 197 -30.18 6.00 21.48
N GLU A 198 -29.93 5.76 22.74
CA GLU A 198 -28.82 6.40 23.43
C GLU A 198 -27.54 5.69 22.99
N ASP A 199 -26.51 6.44 22.57
CA ASP A 199 -25.20 5.87 22.24
C ASP A 199 -24.48 5.57 23.57
N GLU A 200 -25.04 4.58 24.32
CA GLU A 200 -24.50 4.15 25.62
C GLU A 200 -23.06 3.65 25.50
N ASP A 201 -22.65 3.28 24.27
CA ASP A 201 -21.33 2.76 23.93
C ASP A 201 -20.40 3.81 23.31
N ALA A 202 -20.67 5.10 23.42
CA ALA A 202 -19.69 6.12 23.02
C ALA A 202 -18.44 6.00 23.89
N GLY A 203 -17.53 5.10 23.50
CA GLY A 203 -16.27 4.82 24.20
C GLY A 203 -15.46 6.11 24.45
N ASP A 204 -14.58 6.08 25.43
CA ASP A 204 -13.68 7.20 25.70
C ASP A 204 -12.85 7.49 24.44
N LYS A 205 -13.11 8.62 23.76
CA LYS A 205 -12.43 9.04 22.52
C LYS A 205 -10.90 9.11 22.62
N ASN A 206 -10.36 8.99 23.83
CA ASN A 206 -8.92 8.95 24.10
C ASN A 206 -8.36 7.53 24.21
N THR A 207 -9.21 6.50 24.00
CA THR A 207 -8.83 5.09 24.12
C THR A 207 -8.80 4.40 22.78
N ILE A 208 -7.84 3.53 22.59
CA ILE A 208 -7.69 2.63 21.44
C ILE A 208 -7.82 1.20 21.91
N LEU A 209 -8.53 0.37 21.14
CA LEU A 209 -8.73 -1.05 21.38
C LEU A 209 -7.78 -1.86 20.48
N LEU A 210 -6.88 -2.64 21.06
CA LEU A 210 -6.08 -3.63 20.35
C LEU A 210 -6.95 -4.88 20.14
N LYS A 211 -7.62 -4.98 18.99
CA LYS A 211 -8.56 -6.05 18.68
C LYS A 211 -7.90 -7.32 18.12
N LEU A 212 -6.80 -7.16 17.41
CA LEU A 212 -6.02 -8.29 16.93
C LEU A 212 -4.53 -7.98 17.07
N ALA A 213 -3.81 -8.84 17.74
CA ALA A 213 -2.37 -8.76 17.90
C ALA A 213 -1.74 -10.13 17.63
N ILE A 214 -0.81 -10.18 16.68
CA ILE A 214 -0.05 -11.38 16.34
C ILE A 214 1.43 -11.03 16.36
N ARG A 215 2.21 -11.83 17.06
CA ARG A 215 3.67 -11.70 17.13
C ARG A 215 4.28 -13.08 16.99
N ASP A 216 5.18 -13.25 16.04
CA ASP A 216 5.85 -14.52 15.73
C ASP A 216 4.86 -15.69 15.59
N GLY A 217 3.75 -15.45 14.88
CA GLY A 217 2.68 -16.41 14.63
C GLY A 217 1.77 -16.73 15.83
N LYS A 218 1.96 -16.07 16.98
CA LYS A 218 1.12 -16.24 18.19
C LYS A 218 0.20 -15.06 18.40
N ARG A 219 -1.08 -15.34 18.67
CA ARG A 219 -2.04 -14.30 19.05
C ARG A 219 -1.77 -13.85 20.49
N LEU A 220 -1.72 -12.54 20.69
CA LEU A 220 -1.62 -11.89 21.99
C LEU A 220 -3.01 -11.48 22.48
N PRO A 221 -3.18 -11.27 23.81
CA PRO A 221 -4.47 -10.86 24.37
C PRO A 221 -4.87 -9.45 23.90
N GLU A 222 -6.17 -9.24 23.78
CA GLU A 222 -6.75 -7.93 23.53
C GLU A 222 -6.53 -7.02 24.75
N CYS A 223 -6.36 -5.74 24.49
CA CYS A 223 -6.26 -4.72 25.54
C CYS A 223 -6.69 -3.36 25.02
N SER A 224 -6.90 -2.42 25.94
CA SER A 224 -7.09 -1.01 25.62
C SER A 224 -5.88 -0.20 26.06
N PHE A 225 -5.59 0.90 25.34
CA PHE A 225 -4.48 1.78 25.64
C PHE A 225 -4.77 3.23 25.20
N PRO A 226 -4.04 4.22 25.76
CA PRO A 226 -4.28 5.63 25.46
C PRO A 226 -3.93 6.00 24.02
N LYS A 227 -4.73 6.82 23.35
CA LYS A 227 -4.53 7.32 21.97
C LYS A 227 -3.20 8.06 21.76
N ARG A 228 -2.56 8.56 22.82
CA ARG A 228 -1.24 9.19 22.75
C ARG A 228 -0.08 8.25 22.47
N THR A 229 -0.29 6.93 22.59
CA THR A 229 0.69 5.90 22.27
C THR A 229 0.26 5.17 21.02
N LEU A 230 1.22 4.85 20.15
CA LEU A 230 0.94 4.14 18.89
C LEU A 230 0.61 2.66 19.13
N LEU A 231 1.29 2.04 20.09
CA LEU A 231 1.11 0.64 20.49
C LEU A 231 1.24 0.52 22.00
N PRO A 232 0.63 -0.51 22.63
CA PRO A 232 0.78 -0.77 24.06
C PRO A 232 2.26 -0.89 24.50
N GLU A 233 2.56 -0.45 25.70
CA GLU A 233 3.95 -0.41 26.20
C GLU A 233 4.63 -1.79 26.22
N PHE A 234 3.88 -2.89 26.46
CA PHE A 234 4.45 -4.23 26.48
C PHE A 234 4.94 -4.70 25.11
N ILE A 235 4.43 -4.09 24.00
CA ILE A 235 4.89 -4.36 22.64
C ILE A 235 6.21 -3.63 22.38
N ASN A 236 6.34 -2.41 22.88
CA ASN A 236 7.48 -1.53 22.62
C ASN A 236 8.75 -1.91 23.41
N LYS A 237 8.64 -2.66 24.51
CA LYS A 237 9.77 -2.89 25.41
C LYS A 237 10.83 -3.87 24.91
N ASP A 238 10.51 -4.78 23.98
CA ASP A 238 11.36 -5.94 23.69
C ASP A 238 11.95 -6.01 22.28
N SER A 239 11.67 -5.05 21.39
CA SER A 239 12.18 -5.12 20.03
C SER A 239 12.43 -3.75 19.40
N SER A 240 13.62 -3.55 18.86
CA SER A 240 13.88 -2.51 17.86
C SER A 240 13.27 -2.98 16.52
N ALA A 241 12.01 -2.70 16.28
CA ALA A 241 11.32 -2.99 15.02
C ALA A 241 10.92 -1.71 14.32
N ALA A 242 10.97 -1.71 12.99
CA ALA A 242 10.36 -0.69 12.18
C ALA A 242 8.93 -1.11 11.83
N TYR A 243 7.97 -0.23 12.09
CA TYR A 243 6.56 -0.49 11.80
C TYR A 243 6.09 0.28 10.58
N ILE A 244 5.35 -0.40 9.71
CA ILE A 244 4.49 0.23 8.71
C ILE A 244 3.13 0.42 9.37
N VAL A 245 2.69 1.67 9.46
CA VAL A 245 1.37 2.02 10.01
C VAL A 245 0.48 2.48 8.86
N SER A 246 -0.71 1.90 8.77
CA SER A 246 -1.69 2.26 7.76
C SER A 246 -3.05 2.52 8.40
N PRO A 247 -3.71 3.65 8.08
CA PRO A 247 -5.03 3.95 8.60
C PRO A 247 -6.08 3.01 8.02
N LEU A 248 -7.13 2.76 8.79
CA LEU A 248 -8.34 2.05 8.39
C LEU A 248 -9.47 3.08 8.28
N PHE A 249 -9.90 3.37 7.07
CA PHE A 249 -10.96 4.33 6.82
C PHE A 249 -11.84 3.90 5.64
N PHE A 250 -13.11 4.25 5.71
CA PHE A 250 -14.08 4.05 4.63
C PHE A 250 -14.82 5.37 4.40
N GLU A 251 -14.67 5.94 3.20
CA GLU A 251 -15.16 7.29 2.89
C GLU A 251 -14.67 8.31 3.92
N ASN A 252 -15.58 8.87 4.73
CA ASN A 252 -15.28 9.87 5.76
C ASN A 252 -15.21 9.27 7.17
N ARG A 253 -15.28 7.95 7.33
CA ARG A 253 -15.25 7.26 8.62
C ARG A 253 -13.89 6.64 8.87
N GLU A 254 -13.29 6.99 9.99
CA GLU A 254 -12.05 6.42 10.48
C GLU A 254 -12.35 5.35 11.53
N PHE A 255 -11.84 4.14 11.32
CA PHE A 255 -12.01 3.03 12.27
C PHE A 255 -10.82 2.88 13.21
N GLY A 256 -9.64 3.25 12.77
CA GLY A 256 -8.39 3.06 13.48
C GLY A 256 -7.21 2.87 12.54
N TYR A 257 -6.31 1.95 12.86
CA TYR A 257 -5.13 1.67 12.04
C TYR A 257 -4.61 0.24 12.24
N ILE A 258 -3.80 -0.20 11.32
CA ILE A 258 -2.96 -1.38 11.48
C ILE A 258 -1.49 -0.96 11.62
N ALA A 259 -0.73 -1.72 12.41
CA ALA A 259 0.73 -1.58 12.48
C ALA A 259 1.36 -2.94 12.26
N MET A 260 2.36 -3.01 11.37
CA MET A 260 3.01 -4.25 10.99
C MET A 260 4.52 -4.10 10.99
N ALA A 261 5.22 -5.17 11.43
CA ALA A 261 6.66 -5.29 11.28
C ALA A 261 7.01 -6.50 10.41
N TYR A 262 8.08 -6.36 9.64
CA TYR A 262 8.60 -7.38 8.73
C TYR A 262 10.02 -7.78 9.09
N GLU A 263 10.45 -8.94 8.64
CA GLU A 263 11.87 -9.33 8.71
C GLU A 263 12.76 -8.36 7.94
N HIS A 264 13.99 -8.15 8.43
CA HIS A 264 14.92 -7.07 8.10
C HIS A 264 15.17 -6.77 6.61
N ASN A 265 14.88 -7.70 5.69
CA ASN A 265 15.16 -7.54 4.26
C ASN A 265 13.93 -7.59 3.35
N GLN A 266 12.73 -7.64 3.92
CA GLN A 266 11.49 -7.86 3.15
C GLN A 266 10.44 -6.76 3.35
N ILE A 267 10.86 -5.57 3.78
CA ILE A 267 9.94 -4.44 3.90
C ILE A 267 9.43 -4.10 2.50
N SER A 268 8.23 -4.54 2.18
CA SER A 268 7.57 -4.10 0.96
C SER A 268 6.11 -3.81 1.24
N TYR A 269 5.75 -2.57 0.95
CA TYR A 269 4.36 -2.16 0.89
C TYR A 269 3.78 -2.74 -0.40
N HIS A 270 3.35 -4.01 -0.32
CA HIS A 270 2.86 -4.76 -1.47
C HIS A 270 1.40 -4.41 -1.77
N PHE A 271 1.05 -4.52 -3.04
CA PHE A 271 -0.32 -4.54 -3.54
C PHE A 271 -1.24 -5.44 -2.70
N GLN A 272 -0.74 -6.58 -2.22
CA GLN A 272 -1.43 -7.48 -1.32
C GLN A 272 -1.87 -6.82 -0.02
N LEU A 273 -1.04 -5.94 0.56
CA LEU A 273 -1.36 -5.23 1.79
C LEU A 273 -2.52 -4.24 1.58
N VAL A 274 -2.52 -3.53 0.45
CA VAL A 274 -3.61 -2.59 0.11
C VAL A 274 -4.94 -3.33 0.04
N HIS A 275 -4.97 -4.47 -0.66
CA HIS A 275 -6.18 -5.30 -0.73
C HIS A 275 -6.59 -5.86 0.62
N TRP A 276 -5.62 -6.23 1.45
CA TRP A 276 -5.88 -6.71 2.80
C TRP A 276 -6.54 -5.62 3.65
N ILE A 277 -5.99 -4.40 3.62
CA ILE A 277 -6.55 -3.23 4.30
C ILE A 277 -7.98 -2.95 3.82
N MET A 278 -8.21 -2.98 2.50
CA MET A 278 -9.55 -2.78 1.93
C MET A 278 -10.56 -3.82 2.46
N ASN A 279 -10.19 -5.09 2.51
CA ASN A 279 -11.06 -6.15 3.03
C ASN A 279 -11.38 -5.96 4.52
N VAL A 280 -10.40 -5.57 5.33
CA VAL A 280 -10.62 -5.26 6.75
C VAL A 280 -11.54 -4.05 6.92
N THR A 281 -11.30 -3.01 6.16
CA THR A 281 -12.11 -1.79 6.20
C THR A 281 -13.57 -2.09 5.80
N GLN A 282 -13.76 -2.91 4.76
CA GLN A 282 -15.09 -3.34 4.33
C GLN A 282 -15.79 -4.19 5.39
N LEU A 283 -15.06 -5.09 6.06
CA LEU A 283 -15.61 -5.85 7.20
C LEU A 283 -16.14 -4.90 8.29
N LEU A 284 -15.32 -3.92 8.71
CA LEU A 284 -15.70 -2.98 9.75
C LEU A 284 -16.94 -2.14 9.34
N GLN A 285 -16.99 -1.70 8.09
CA GLN A 285 -18.16 -1.00 7.55
C GLN A 285 -19.40 -1.88 7.57
N ASN A 286 -19.31 -3.12 7.11
CA ASN A 286 -20.44 -4.07 7.12
C ASN A 286 -20.95 -4.33 8.55
N LEU A 287 -20.07 -4.46 9.53
CA LEU A 287 -20.46 -4.63 10.94
C LEU A 287 -21.24 -3.41 11.46
N CYS A 288 -20.81 -2.20 11.10
CA CYS A 288 -21.57 -0.98 11.43
C CYS A 288 -22.95 -0.97 10.78
N GLU A 289 -23.07 -1.36 9.52
CA GLU A 289 -24.34 -1.42 8.80
C GLU A 289 -25.28 -2.48 9.39
N ILE A 290 -24.75 -3.63 9.81
CA ILE A 290 -25.51 -4.66 10.51
C ILE A 290 -26.04 -4.12 11.86
N LYS A 291 -25.21 -3.39 12.63
CA LYS A 291 -25.63 -2.75 13.89
C LYS A 291 -26.79 -1.78 13.63
N VAL A 292 -26.67 -0.91 12.64
CA VAL A 292 -27.75 0.03 12.25
C VAL A 292 -29.02 -0.70 11.84
N SER A 293 -28.90 -1.72 10.99
CA SER A 293 -30.04 -2.50 10.50
C SER A 293 -30.81 -3.19 11.64
N ARG A 294 -30.07 -3.80 12.60
CA ARG A 294 -30.69 -4.42 13.80
C ARG A 294 -31.45 -3.41 14.65
N LEU A 295 -30.85 -2.22 14.88
CA LEU A 295 -31.53 -1.16 15.64
C LEU A 295 -32.82 -0.67 14.96
N MET A 296 -32.77 -0.46 13.65
CA MET A 296 -33.95 -0.06 12.88
C MET A 296 -35.04 -1.13 12.89
N GLN A 297 -34.68 -2.40 12.77
CA GLN A 297 -35.60 -3.52 12.85
C GLN A 297 -36.29 -3.56 14.21
N THR A 298 -35.52 -3.46 15.30
CA THR A 298 -36.11 -3.43 16.67
C THR A 298 -37.07 -2.27 16.84
N LYS A 299 -36.77 -1.08 16.30
CA LYS A 299 -37.67 0.07 16.35
C LYS A 299 -38.94 -0.16 15.55
N LEU A 300 -38.82 -0.74 14.34
CA LEU A 300 -40.00 -1.09 13.53
C LEU A 300 -40.88 -2.10 14.24
N GLU A 301 -40.36 -3.15 14.83
CA GLU A 301 -41.07 -4.13 15.62
C GLU A 301 -41.80 -3.46 16.79
N PHE A 302 -41.12 -2.56 17.50
CA PHE A 302 -41.73 -1.79 18.59
C PHE A 302 -42.90 -0.91 18.12
N ILE A 303 -42.77 -0.25 16.97
CA ILE A 303 -43.86 0.57 16.38
C ILE A 303 -45.05 -0.32 15.94
N TYR A 304 -44.76 -1.48 15.34
CA TYR A 304 -45.79 -2.41 14.87
C TYR A 304 -46.54 -3.09 16.02
N MET A 305 -45.90 -3.28 17.17
CA MET A 305 -46.53 -3.90 18.35
C MET A 305 -47.42 -2.95 19.14
N ARG A 306 -47.36 -1.64 18.87
CA ARG A 306 -48.20 -0.65 19.55
C ARG A 306 -49.39 -0.26 18.70
N ASP A 307 -50.58 -0.27 19.30
CA ASP A 307 -51.78 0.30 18.69
C ASP A 307 -51.59 1.80 18.44
N SER A 308 -51.76 2.22 17.20
CA SER A 308 -51.50 3.59 16.75
C SER A 308 -52.37 4.67 17.40
N LEU A 309 -53.46 4.29 18.04
CA LEU A 309 -54.44 5.20 18.68
C LEU A 309 -54.28 5.25 20.20
N THR A 310 -53.98 4.12 20.82
CA THR A 310 -53.96 4.00 22.29
C THR A 310 -52.54 3.96 22.85
N GLY A 311 -51.54 3.66 22.04
CA GLY A 311 -50.14 3.48 22.47
C GLY A 311 -49.91 2.23 23.33
N LEU A 312 -50.92 1.36 23.46
CA LEU A 312 -50.88 0.12 24.24
C LEU A 312 -50.41 -1.06 23.37
N TYR A 313 -49.79 -2.09 24.02
CA TYR A 313 -49.45 -3.37 23.39
C TYR A 313 -50.68 -4.17 23.05
#